data_8a43339e2dcd3d7af8af0279d396423b
#
_entry.id   8a43339e2dcd3d7af8af0279d396423b
#
_cell.length_a   1.000
_cell.length_b   1.000
_cell.length_c   1.000
_cell.angle_alpha   90.00
_cell.angle_beta   90.00
_cell.angle_gamma   90.00
#
_symmetry.space_group_name_H-M   'P 1'
#
loop_
_entity.id
_entity.type
_entity.pdbx_description
1 polymer ?
#
loop_
_entity_poly.entity_id
_entity_poly.type
_entity_poly.pdbx_seq_one_letter_code
_entity_poly.pdbx_strand_id
1 'polypeptide(L)'
;NLVAQDLTEWGCDLDGKQDLRTLLDGLLPLPGLERLRLMYLYPAGMTHEMLKYLREAGKPFVPYFDVPVQHSHPDVLSRMGRPFARNPREAIDRIRNVFPEAALRTSIMVGFPGETEEHFEHLREFIEEVRFQHLGVFAYRAEEGTPAAAMPDQVEDRVKEWRRDLLMEAQADISAEWLSRFEGDRLSILV
;
A
#
# COMPACT_ATOMS: atom_id res chain seq x y z
N ASN A 1 -13.68 8.99 3.46
CA ASN A 1 -12.75 7.87 3.42
C ASN A 1 -13.48 6.62 3.92
N LEU A 2 -13.40 5.52 3.17
CA LEU A 2 -13.73 4.19 3.68
C LEU A 2 -12.47 3.58 4.28
N VAL A 3 -12.59 3.08 5.50
CA VAL A 3 -11.47 2.55 6.27
C VAL A 3 -11.88 1.23 6.92
N ALA A 4 -11.08 0.20 6.70
CA ALA A 4 -11.20 -1.09 7.38
C ALA A 4 -9.79 -1.65 7.55
N GLN A 5 -9.62 -2.75 8.28
CA GLN A 5 -8.33 -3.42 8.38
C GLN A 5 -7.90 -4.04 7.04
N ASP A 6 -8.87 -4.59 6.30
CA ASP A 6 -8.78 -4.96 4.89
C ASP A 6 -10.13 -4.63 4.24
N LEU A 7 -10.15 -3.57 3.45
CA LEU A 7 -11.39 -3.14 2.79
C LEU A 7 -11.80 -4.08 1.66
N THR A 8 -10.86 -4.82 1.09
CA THR A 8 -11.13 -5.75 -0.03
C THR A 8 -11.93 -6.98 0.40
N GLU A 9 -11.92 -7.29 1.70
CA GLU A 9 -12.68 -8.40 2.30
C GLU A 9 -14.07 -7.97 2.82
N TRP A 10 -14.48 -6.71 2.58
CA TRP A 10 -15.78 -6.24 3.04
C TRP A 10 -16.91 -7.11 2.49
N GLY A 11 -17.81 -7.55 3.38
CA GLY A 11 -18.99 -8.33 3.05
C GLY A 11 -18.79 -9.86 3.04
N CYS A 12 -17.54 -10.35 3.18
CA CYS A 12 -17.26 -11.79 3.16
C CYS A 12 -17.92 -12.56 4.32
N ASP A 13 -18.25 -11.87 5.41
CA ASP A 13 -18.90 -12.39 6.61
C ASP A 13 -20.41 -12.17 6.65
N LEU A 14 -20.97 -11.49 5.63
CA LEU A 14 -22.39 -11.19 5.57
C LEU A 14 -23.16 -12.26 4.80
N ASP A 15 -24.42 -12.47 5.18
CA ASP A 15 -25.33 -13.35 4.45
C ASP A 15 -25.58 -12.80 3.04
N GLY A 16 -25.45 -13.66 2.05
CA GLY A 16 -25.60 -13.30 0.64
C GLY A 16 -24.27 -13.06 -0.06
N LYS A 17 -24.32 -12.75 -1.35
CA LYS A 17 -23.12 -12.41 -2.14
C LYS A 17 -22.88 -10.91 -2.07
N GLN A 18 -22.38 -10.45 -0.92
CA GLN A 18 -21.97 -9.06 -0.75
C GLN A 18 -20.45 -8.94 -0.85
N ASP A 19 -20.00 -7.90 -1.48
CA ASP A 19 -18.59 -7.58 -1.65
C ASP A 19 -18.38 -6.06 -1.65
N LEU A 20 -17.13 -5.63 -1.70
CA LEU A 20 -16.79 -4.22 -1.76
C LEU A 20 -17.49 -3.48 -2.90
N ARG A 21 -17.70 -4.14 -4.05
CA ARG A 21 -18.39 -3.55 -5.19
C ARG A 21 -19.85 -3.26 -4.86
N THR A 22 -20.55 -4.18 -4.19
CA THR A 22 -21.93 -3.99 -3.73
C THR A 22 -22.03 -2.77 -2.78
N LEU A 23 -21.07 -2.60 -1.87
CA LEU A 23 -21.00 -1.42 -1.02
C LEU A 23 -20.82 -0.13 -1.84
N LEU A 24 -19.92 -0.15 -2.80
CA LEU A 24 -19.62 1.01 -3.64
C LEU A 24 -20.81 1.38 -4.55
N ASP A 25 -21.53 0.41 -5.08
CA ASP A 25 -22.76 0.63 -5.86
C ASP A 25 -23.83 1.41 -5.06
N GLY A 26 -23.87 1.19 -3.74
CA GLY A 26 -24.74 1.95 -2.84
C GLY A 26 -24.20 3.33 -2.45
N LEU A 27 -22.89 3.50 -2.38
CA LEU A 27 -22.28 4.74 -1.89
C LEU A 27 -22.02 5.76 -3.00
N LEU A 28 -21.50 5.34 -4.15
CA LEU A 28 -21.09 6.25 -5.23
C LEU A 28 -22.20 7.16 -5.74
N PRO A 29 -23.48 6.73 -5.82
CA PRO A 29 -24.59 7.58 -6.29
C PRO A 29 -25.15 8.51 -5.21
N LEU A 30 -24.64 8.50 -3.98
CA LEU A 30 -25.21 9.31 -2.89
C LEU A 30 -25.12 10.81 -3.19
N PRO A 31 -26.22 11.57 -3.06
CA PRO A 31 -26.22 13.00 -3.26
C PRO A 31 -25.26 13.70 -2.28
N GLY A 32 -24.48 14.62 -2.76
CA GLY A 32 -23.54 15.40 -1.91
C GLY A 32 -22.22 14.67 -1.60
N LEU A 33 -22.03 13.45 -2.07
CA LEU A 33 -20.74 12.78 -1.98
C LEU A 33 -19.81 13.32 -3.07
N GLU A 34 -18.84 14.15 -2.67
CA GLU A 34 -17.93 14.80 -3.62
C GLU A 34 -16.63 14.00 -3.86
N ARG A 35 -16.14 13.29 -2.84
CA ARG A 35 -14.89 12.55 -2.89
C ARG A 35 -14.97 11.29 -2.05
N LEU A 36 -14.58 10.16 -2.60
CA LEU A 36 -14.49 8.86 -1.94
C LEU A 36 -13.09 8.29 -2.10
N ARG A 37 -12.40 8.02 -0.99
CA ARG A 37 -11.15 7.27 -0.95
C ARG A 37 -11.34 5.93 -0.31
N LEU A 38 -10.63 4.94 -0.83
CA LEU A 38 -10.53 3.60 -0.26
C LEU A 38 -9.16 3.44 0.40
N MET A 39 -9.16 3.04 1.67
CA MET A 39 -7.93 2.89 2.46
C MET A 39 -7.72 1.42 2.80
N TYR A 40 -6.46 1.01 2.99
CA TYR A 40 -6.08 -0.37 3.36
C TYR A 40 -6.62 -1.41 2.37
N LEU A 41 -6.17 -1.29 1.12
CA LEU A 41 -6.50 -2.23 0.06
C LEU A 41 -5.46 -3.35 0.03
N TYR A 42 -5.89 -4.58 0.19
CA TYR A 42 -4.97 -5.70 0.07
C TYR A 42 -4.56 -5.91 -1.40
N PRO A 43 -3.26 -6.16 -1.70
CA PRO A 43 -2.79 -6.26 -3.09
C PRO A 43 -3.54 -7.29 -3.95
N ALA A 44 -3.95 -8.42 -3.36
CA ALA A 44 -4.70 -9.46 -4.06
C ALA A 44 -6.12 -9.02 -4.46
N GLY A 45 -6.74 -8.12 -3.68
CA GLY A 45 -8.07 -7.58 -3.98
C GLY A 45 -8.09 -6.55 -5.12
N MET A 46 -6.92 -6.04 -5.52
CA MET A 46 -6.79 -5.12 -6.67
C MET A 46 -6.76 -5.90 -7.98
N THR A 47 -7.85 -6.63 -8.25
CA THR A 47 -8.03 -7.39 -9.49
C THR A 47 -8.27 -6.45 -10.68
N HIS A 48 -8.09 -6.96 -11.89
CA HIS A 48 -8.36 -6.19 -13.10
C HIS A 48 -9.84 -5.74 -13.16
N GLU A 49 -10.76 -6.61 -12.74
CA GLU A 49 -12.20 -6.33 -12.70
C GLU A 49 -12.54 -5.21 -11.73
N MET A 50 -11.94 -5.22 -10.51
CA MET A 50 -12.15 -4.17 -9.52
C MET A 50 -11.59 -2.82 -10.01
N LEU A 51 -10.40 -2.82 -10.59
CA LEU A 51 -9.79 -1.62 -11.12
C LEU A 51 -10.57 -1.04 -12.29
N LYS A 52 -11.05 -1.90 -13.19
CA LYS A 52 -11.93 -1.49 -14.30
C LYS A 52 -13.23 -0.88 -13.77
N TYR A 53 -13.88 -1.53 -12.80
CA TYR A 53 -15.07 -1.01 -12.15
C TYR A 53 -14.85 0.40 -11.57
N LEU A 54 -13.76 0.59 -10.80
CA LEU A 54 -13.42 1.90 -10.22
C LEU A 54 -13.14 2.96 -11.29
N ARG A 55 -12.54 2.58 -12.41
CA ARG A 55 -12.27 3.48 -13.54
C ARG A 55 -13.57 3.91 -14.23
N GLU A 56 -14.49 2.98 -14.42
CA GLU A 56 -15.82 3.25 -15.01
C GLU A 56 -16.70 4.09 -14.07
N ALA A 57 -16.62 3.88 -12.77
CA ALA A 57 -17.32 4.65 -11.76
C ALA A 57 -16.98 6.14 -11.80
N GLY A 58 -15.69 6.47 -12.05
CA GLY A 58 -15.23 7.85 -12.10
C GLY A 58 -15.49 8.61 -10.79
N LYS A 59 -15.84 9.90 -10.89
CA LYS A 59 -16.24 10.69 -9.70
C LYS A 59 -17.50 10.12 -9.06
N PRO A 60 -17.59 10.10 -7.73
CA PRO A 60 -16.72 10.75 -6.72
C PRO A 60 -15.48 9.96 -6.29
N PHE A 61 -15.20 8.76 -6.87
CA PHE A 61 -14.02 8.00 -6.55
C PHE A 61 -12.75 8.80 -6.84
N VAL A 62 -11.83 8.83 -5.88
CA VAL A 62 -10.51 9.47 -6.01
C VAL A 62 -9.47 8.37 -6.28
N PRO A 63 -8.70 8.43 -7.37
CA PRO A 63 -7.68 7.45 -7.70
C PRO A 63 -6.46 7.57 -6.78
N TYR A 64 -6.68 7.28 -5.51
CA TYR A 64 -5.70 7.19 -4.45
C TYR A 64 -5.77 5.78 -3.87
N PHE A 65 -4.68 5.03 -4.01
CA PHE A 65 -4.62 3.63 -3.60
C PHE A 65 -3.64 3.46 -2.44
N ASP A 66 -4.17 3.13 -1.29
CA ASP A 66 -3.40 2.77 -0.10
C ASP A 66 -3.27 1.25 -0.04
N VAL A 67 -2.12 0.75 -0.51
CA VAL A 67 -1.83 -0.68 -0.69
C VAL A 67 -0.61 -1.06 0.14
N PRO A 68 -0.77 -1.48 1.41
CA PRO A 68 0.33 -1.85 2.27
C PRO A 68 1.02 -3.13 1.78
N VAL A 69 2.16 -3.02 1.11
CA VAL A 69 2.91 -4.18 0.60
C VAL A 69 3.82 -4.83 1.65
N GLN A 70 4.19 -4.09 2.69
CA GLN A 70 5.04 -4.48 3.82
C GLN A 70 6.50 -4.76 3.48
N HIS A 71 6.78 -5.47 2.41
CA HIS A 71 8.12 -5.75 1.87
C HIS A 71 8.01 -6.09 0.38
N SER A 72 9.14 -6.10 -0.34
CA SER A 72 9.17 -6.49 -1.76
C SER A 72 9.73 -7.90 -1.99
N HIS A 73 10.59 -8.41 -1.08
CA HIS A 73 11.24 -9.70 -1.26
C HIS A 73 10.33 -10.87 -0.86
N PRO A 74 10.18 -11.91 -1.73
CA PRO A 74 9.25 -13.02 -1.49
C PRO A 74 9.51 -13.80 -0.19
N ASP A 75 10.79 -13.99 0.16
CA ASP A 75 11.14 -14.76 1.36
C ASP A 75 10.74 -14.03 2.64
N VAL A 76 10.95 -12.70 2.69
CA VAL A 76 10.52 -11.89 3.82
C VAL A 76 9.00 -11.86 3.93
N LEU A 77 8.29 -11.68 2.81
CA LEU A 77 6.82 -11.71 2.75
C LEU A 77 6.26 -13.08 3.20
N SER A 78 6.93 -14.17 2.82
CA SER A 78 6.56 -15.51 3.27
C SER A 78 6.72 -15.66 4.79
N ARG A 79 7.81 -15.15 5.36
CA ARG A 79 8.05 -15.14 6.82
C ARG A 79 7.05 -14.27 7.57
N MET A 80 6.59 -13.17 6.95
CA MET A 80 5.52 -12.31 7.48
C MET A 80 4.12 -12.94 7.41
N GLY A 81 3.99 -14.19 6.91
CA GLY A 81 2.69 -14.84 6.72
C GLY A 81 1.89 -14.27 5.55
N ARG A 82 2.56 -13.65 4.58
CA ARG A 82 1.94 -13.03 3.39
C ARG A 82 2.29 -13.76 2.08
N PRO A 83 2.08 -15.09 1.98
CA PRO A 83 2.49 -15.86 0.80
C PRO A 83 1.78 -15.44 -0.49
N PHE A 84 0.60 -14.82 -0.37
CA PHE A 84 -0.18 -14.34 -1.53
C PHE A 84 0.30 -12.97 -2.05
N ALA A 85 1.14 -12.27 -1.30
CA ALA A 85 1.71 -10.99 -1.68
C ALA A 85 3.13 -11.13 -2.27
N ARG A 86 3.49 -12.30 -2.79
CA ARG A 86 4.86 -12.62 -3.26
C ARG A 86 5.40 -11.69 -4.34
N ASN A 87 4.51 -11.08 -5.11
CA ASN A 87 4.90 -10.12 -6.12
C ASN A 87 4.06 -8.83 -6.01
N PRO A 88 4.40 -7.95 -5.07
CA PRO A 88 3.69 -6.68 -4.91
C PRO A 88 3.80 -5.79 -6.15
N ARG A 89 4.85 -5.96 -6.97
CA ARG A 89 5.03 -5.23 -8.23
C ARG A 89 3.85 -5.45 -9.18
N GLU A 90 3.37 -6.67 -9.31
CA GLU A 90 2.22 -6.96 -10.19
C GLU A 90 0.95 -6.20 -9.78
N ALA A 91 0.67 -6.08 -8.49
CA ALA A 91 -0.49 -5.33 -8.01
C ALA A 91 -0.33 -3.82 -8.34
N ILE A 92 0.85 -3.27 -8.12
CA ILE A 92 1.15 -1.86 -8.43
C ILE A 92 1.06 -1.61 -9.94
N ASP A 93 1.62 -2.47 -10.76
CA ASP A 93 1.60 -2.34 -12.23
C ASP A 93 0.17 -2.46 -12.76
N ARG A 94 -0.66 -3.36 -12.20
CA ARG A 94 -2.10 -3.41 -12.54
C ARG A 94 -2.81 -2.09 -12.25
N ILE A 95 -2.55 -1.49 -11.08
CA ILE A 95 -3.15 -0.19 -10.73
C ILE A 95 -2.67 0.88 -11.71
N ARG A 96 -1.38 0.99 -11.98
CA ARG A 96 -0.82 2.01 -12.88
C ARG A 96 -1.27 1.86 -14.33
N ASN A 97 -1.46 0.63 -14.80
CA ASN A 97 -1.98 0.37 -16.15
C ASN A 97 -3.41 0.89 -16.32
N VAL A 98 -4.25 0.83 -15.27
CA VAL A 98 -5.62 1.33 -15.32
C VAL A 98 -5.70 2.80 -14.92
N PHE A 99 -4.87 3.24 -13.96
CA PHE A 99 -4.83 4.58 -13.40
C PHE A 99 -3.40 5.15 -13.43
N PRO A 100 -2.91 5.60 -14.59
CA PRO A 100 -1.55 6.18 -14.69
C PRO A 100 -1.34 7.40 -13.79
N GLU A 101 -2.42 8.13 -13.49
CA GLU A 101 -2.45 9.32 -12.65
C GLU A 101 -2.60 9.04 -11.15
N ALA A 102 -2.76 7.78 -10.75
CA ALA A 102 -3.05 7.44 -9.37
C ALA A 102 -1.95 7.87 -8.40
N ALA A 103 -2.36 8.39 -7.25
CA ALA A 103 -1.47 8.50 -6.10
C ALA A 103 -1.42 7.15 -5.37
N LEU A 104 -0.23 6.59 -5.25
CA LEU A 104 0.02 5.33 -4.55
C LEU A 104 0.59 5.62 -3.16
N ARG A 105 -0.04 5.04 -2.15
CA ARG A 105 0.48 4.98 -0.78
C ARG A 105 0.79 3.55 -0.42
N THR A 106 1.88 3.34 0.31
CA THR A 106 2.23 2.03 0.86
C THR A 106 2.81 2.15 2.27
N SER A 107 2.84 1.03 2.97
CA SER A 107 3.54 0.86 4.23
C SER A 107 4.54 -0.28 4.08
N ILE A 108 5.75 -0.05 4.58
CA ILE A 108 6.89 -0.98 4.55
C ILE A 108 7.34 -1.24 5.98
N MET A 109 7.75 -2.46 6.25
CA MET A 109 8.38 -2.86 7.50
C MET A 109 9.79 -3.36 7.21
N VAL A 110 10.79 -2.79 7.87
CA VAL A 110 12.19 -3.18 7.76
C VAL A 110 12.68 -3.88 9.04
N GLY A 111 13.68 -4.73 8.90
CA GLY A 111 14.27 -5.45 10.03
C GLY A 111 13.38 -6.57 10.57
N PHE A 112 12.50 -7.13 9.76
CA PHE A 112 11.76 -8.33 10.13
C PHE A 112 12.75 -9.50 10.36
N PRO A 113 12.47 -10.44 11.29
CA PRO A 113 13.39 -11.56 11.55
C PRO A 113 13.79 -12.31 10.29
N GLY A 114 15.10 -12.44 10.08
CA GLY A 114 15.70 -13.06 8.90
C GLY A 114 15.81 -12.15 7.66
N GLU A 115 15.54 -10.86 7.78
CA GLU A 115 15.83 -9.89 6.71
C GLU A 115 17.34 -9.67 6.60
N THR A 116 17.91 -10.11 5.49
CA THR A 116 19.35 -9.93 5.16
C THR A 116 19.61 -8.57 4.50
N GLU A 117 20.87 -8.27 4.25
CA GLU A 117 21.26 -7.09 3.46
C GLU A 117 20.77 -7.18 2.01
N GLU A 118 20.84 -8.38 1.40
CA GLU A 118 20.33 -8.62 0.06
C GLU A 118 18.80 -8.37 -0.02
N HIS A 119 18.04 -8.79 0.99
CA HIS A 119 16.60 -8.53 1.07
C HIS A 119 16.29 -7.03 1.19
N PHE A 120 17.09 -6.32 1.98
CA PHE A 120 16.95 -4.89 2.15
C PHE A 120 17.29 -4.12 0.86
N GLU A 121 18.38 -4.49 0.18
CA GLU A 121 18.77 -3.88 -1.09
C GLU A 121 17.69 -4.08 -2.16
N HIS A 122 17.13 -5.29 -2.29
CA HIS A 122 15.98 -5.56 -3.15
C HIS A 122 14.77 -4.65 -2.83
N LEU A 123 14.53 -4.39 -1.54
CA LEU A 123 13.45 -3.49 -1.12
C LEU A 123 13.75 -2.03 -1.50
N ARG A 124 15.00 -1.59 -1.34
CA ARG A 124 15.45 -0.23 -1.70
C ARG A 124 15.28 0.01 -3.19
N GLU A 125 15.79 -0.90 -4.03
CA GLU A 125 15.63 -0.85 -5.49
C GLU A 125 14.15 -0.81 -5.89
N PHE A 126 13.33 -1.65 -5.27
CA PHE A 126 11.87 -1.67 -5.51
C PHE A 126 11.22 -0.31 -5.24
N ILE A 127 11.58 0.37 -4.14
CA ILE A 127 11.02 1.68 -3.78
C ILE A 127 11.49 2.75 -4.77
N GLU A 128 12.77 2.75 -5.14
CA GLU A 128 13.37 3.68 -6.11
C GLU A 128 12.76 3.53 -7.51
N GLU A 129 12.46 2.30 -7.93
CA GLU A 129 11.81 2.04 -9.22
C GLU A 129 10.31 2.37 -9.22
N VAL A 130 9.60 1.95 -8.15
CA VAL A 130 8.14 2.14 -8.06
C VAL A 130 7.79 3.60 -7.83
N ARG A 131 8.59 4.34 -7.04
CA ARG A 131 8.38 5.77 -6.77
C ARG A 131 6.97 6.05 -6.24
N PHE A 132 6.68 5.53 -5.06
CA PHE A 132 5.41 5.80 -4.38
C PHE A 132 5.27 7.30 -4.06
N GLN A 133 4.06 7.85 -4.19
CA GLN A 133 3.77 9.22 -3.79
C GLN A 133 3.84 9.38 -2.27
N HIS A 134 3.43 8.33 -1.55
CA HIS A 134 3.47 8.29 -0.09
C HIS A 134 3.99 6.93 0.39
N LEU A 135 4.98 6.97 1.27
CA LEU A 135 5.56 5.79 1.90
C LEU A 135 5.67 6.00 3.40
N GLY A 136 5.20 5.04 4.19
CA GLY A 136 5.52 4.92 5.60
C GLY A 136 6.45 3.76 5.83
N VAL A 137 7.60 3.97 6.50
CA VAL A 137 8.54 2.91 6.85
C VAL A 137 8.56 2.71 8.36
N PHE A 138 8.38 1.46 8.79
CA PHE A 138 8.35 1.05 10.18
C PHE A 138 9.49 0.08 10.47
N ALA A 139 10.26 0.34 11.51
CA ALA A 139 11.21 -0.62 12.05
C ALA A 139 10.43 -1.71 12.82
N TYR A 140 10.67 -2.98 12.49
CA TYR A 140 10.06 -4.09 13.22
C TYR A 140 10.40 -4.04 14.71
N ARG A 141 9.39 -4.22 15.55
CA ARG A 141 9.51 -4.39 16.99
C ARG A 141 8.88 -5.71 17.42
N ALA A 142 9.64 -6.49 18.17
CA ALA A 142 9.14 -7.75 18.70
C ALA A 142 8.08 -7.48 19.78
N GLU A 143 6.89 -8.03 19.60
CA GLU A 143 5.83 -8.00 20.60
C GLU A 143 5.68 -9.38 21.22
N GLU A 144 5.65 -9.43 22.56
CA GLU A 144 5.49 -10.67 23.32
C GLU A 144 4.21 -11.42 22.87
N GLY A 145 4.32 -12.73 22.72
CA GLY A 145 3.21 -13.60 22.30
C GLY A 145 2.99 -13.69 20.79
N THR A 146 3.74 -12.90 19.98
CA THR A 146 3.66 -13.04 18.53
C THR A 146 4.63 -14.10 17.99
N PRO A 147 4.28 -14.84 16.91
CA PRO A 147 5.20 -15.79 16.28
C PRO A 147 6.52 -15.14 15.84
N ALA A 148 6.48 -13.91 15.36
CA ALA A 148 7.64 -13.18 14.88
C ALA A 148 8.64 -12.87 16.01
N ALA A 149 8.18 -12.64 17.24
CA ALA A 149 9.06 -12.42 18.39
C ALA A 149 9.90 -13.65 18.75
N ALA A 150 9.38 -14.85 18.47
CA ALA A 150 10.05 -16.13 18.72
C ALA A 150 10.90 -16.62 17.53
N MET A 151 10.89 -15.93 16.40
CA MET A 151 11.70 -16.31 15.24
C MET A 151 13.19 -16.12 15.54
N PRO A 152 14.06 -17.00 15.01
CA PRO A 152 15.50 -16.77 15.02
C PRO A 152 15.87 -15.59 14.08
N ASP A 153 17.14 -15.24 14.10
CA ASP A 153 17.71 -14.24 13.19
C ASP A 153 17.09 -12.84 13.34
N GLN A 154 16.85 -12.43 14.60
CA GLN A 154 16.41 -11.07 14.92
C GLN A 154 17.45 -10.07 14.45
N VAL A 155 17.01 -9.04 13.71
CA VAL A 155 17.87 -7.95 13.26
C VAL A 155 18.16 -7.01 14.43
N GLU A 156 19.37 -6.48 14.53
CA GLU A 156 19.74 -5.50 15.58
C GLU A 156 18.95 -4.20 15.40
N ASP A 157 18.52 -3.58 16.51
CA ASP A 157 17.69 -2.37 16.47
C ASP A 157 18.37 -1.20 15.73
N ARG A 158 19.68 -1.04 15.89
CA ARG A 158 20.43 0.00 15.14
C ARG A 158 20.38 -0.20 13.62
N VAL A 159 20.33 -1.46 13.15
CA VAL A 159 20.24 -1.79 11.72
C VAL A 159 18.84 -1.49 11.21
N LYS A 160 17.80 -1.84 11.98
CA LYS A 160 16.41 -1.53 11.65
C LYS A 160 16.18 -0.03 11.50
N GLU A 161 16.66 0.76 12.47
CA GLU A 161 16.51 2.21 12.46
C GLU A 161 17.29 2.83 11.28
N TRP A 162 18.51 2.38 11.03
CA TRP A 162 19.28 2.82 9.87
C TRP A 162 18.57 2.51 8.54
N ARG A 163 18.03 1.28 8.37
CA ARG A 163 17.28 0.90 7.18
C ARG A 163 16.04 1.77 6.99
N ARG A 164 15.31 2.02 8.08
CA ARG A 164 14.15 2.93 8.06
C ARG A 164 14.53 4.32 7.59
N ASP A 165 15.55 4.89 8.18
CA ASP A 165 15.98 6.27 7.90
C ASP A 165 16.44 6.41 6.46
N LEU A 166 17.20 5.44 5.94
CA LEU A 166 17.66 5.43 4.55
C LEU A 166 16.47 5.41 3.55
N LEU A 167 15.45 4.58 3.80
CA LEU A 167 14.27 4.54 2.93
C LEU A 167 13.42 5.81 3.06
N MET A 168 13.33 6.41 4.25
CA MET A 168 12.60 7.67 4.44
C MET A 168 13.31 8.85 3.77
N GLU A 169 14.64 8.87 3.72
CA GLU A 169 15.42 9.86 2.98
C GLU A 169 15.16 9.72 1.46
N ALA A 170 15.28 8.52 0.91
CA ALA A 170 14.95 8.26 -0.50
C ALA A 170 13.50 8.66 -0.83
N GLN A 171 12.54 8.38 0.06
CA GLN A 171 11.16 8.79 -0.13
C GLN A 171 10.97 10.30 -0.09
N ALA A 172 11.71 11.02 0.72
CA ALA A 172 11.64 12.48 0.76
C ALA A 172 12.00 13.09 -0.59
N ASP A 173 13.05 12.59 -1.25
CA ASP A 173 13.47 13.02 -2.58
C ASP A 173 12.41 12.68 -3.64
N ILE A 174 11.86 11.46 -3.61
CA ILE A 174 10.78 11.03 -4.51
C ILE A 174 9.55 11.94 -4.35
N SER A 175 9.18 12.26 -3.11
CA SER A 175 8.03 13.11 -2.82
C SER A 175 8.25 14.55 -3.28
N ALA A 176 9.45 15.11 -3.07
CA ALA A 176 9.81 16.44 -3.51
C ALA A 176 9.74 16.56 -5.04
N GLU A 177 10.31 15.59 -5.76
CA GLU A 177 10.26 15.55 -7.22
C GLU A 177 8.81 15.40 -7.73
N TRP A 178 7.99 14.57 -7.09
CA TRP A 178 6.59 14.42 -7.47
C TRP A 178 5.81 15.71 -7.24
N LEU A 179 6.01 16.41 -6.13
CA LEU A 179 5.32 17.64 -5.78
C LEU A 179 5.75 18.81 -6.66
N SER A 180 7.03 18.88 -7.09
CA SER A 180 7.53 19.94 -7.96
C SER A 180 6.79 20.02 -9.30
N ARG A 181 6.15 18.92 -9.73
CA ARG A 181 5.35 18.87 -10.97
C ARG A 181 4.09 19.74 -10.92
N PHE A 182 3.66 20.16 -9.73
CA PHE A 182 2.47 20.99 -9.51
C PHE A 182 2.81 22.46 -9.24
N GLU A 183 4.10 22.83 -9.29
CA GLU A 183 4.51 24.21 -9.11
C GLU A 183 3.92 25.12 -10.19
N GLY A 184 3.21 26.16 -9.77
CA GLY A 184 2.51 27.08 -10.67
C GLY A 184 1.07 26.67 -11.03
N ASP A 185 0.65 25.45 -10.69
CA ASP A 185 -0.70 24.98 -10.96
C ASP A 185 -1.71 25.48 -9.93
N ARG A 186 -2.96 25.66 -10.38
CA ARG A 186 -4.10 25.89 -9.48
C ARG A 186 -4.78 24.56 -9.17
N LEU A 187 -4.70 24.16 -7.92
CA LEU A 187 -5.30 22.92 -7.44
C LEU A 187 -6.52 23.20 -6.56
N SER A 188 -7.56 22.38 -6.71
CA SER A 188 -8.70 22.37 -5.79
C SER A 188 -8.34 21.49 -4.58
N ILE A 189 -8.34 22.09 -3.39
CA ILE A 189 -8.04 21.40 -2.15
C ILE A 189 -9.29 21.32 -1.26
N LEU A 190 -9.35 20.29 -0.44
CA LEU A 190 -10.30 20.20 0.67
C LEU A 190 -9.60 20.69 1.94
N VAL A 191 -10.18 21.68 2.60
CA VAL A 191 -9.70 22.25 3.87
C VAL A 191 -10.49 21.66 5.02
#